data_6360430e0e80dcf911f108db023b5c4f
#
_entry.id   6360430e0e80dcf911f108db023b5c4f
#
_cell.length_a   1.000
_cell.length_b   1.000
_cell.length_c   1.000
_cell.angle_alpha   90.00
_cell.angle_beta   90.00
_cell.angle_gamma   90.00
#
_symmetry.space_group_name_H-M   'P 1'
#
loop_
_entity.id
_entity.type
_entity.pdbx_description
1 polymer ?
#
loop_
_entity_poly.entity_id
_entity_poly.type
_entity_poly.pdbx_seq_one_letter_code
_entity_poly.pdbx_strand_id
1 'polypeptide(L)'
;MILFIKSIIIGICAILPGISGSVIAVSFGIYEKFIVIVTDNKKIKENKKFIIIVTVGILIGIYVTSYFLLIILQNNVILYFILLGIIISELPCLIKRIKLKTNKSVQIIPCIVSFLISIFLDLMNNNSVIESSPIKYFIGGILFSFGKVFPGVSSSFFLLLLGIYENIILIITNPFLLINNLYLYFPFFIGMLVGGIFFVKLLKYMVTNKYSLLYSIIIGLILSSVFIMIPKVSIFGLIIFLFSFIISFILKNRGE
;
A
#
# COMPACT_ATOMS: atom_id res chain seq x y z
N MET A 1 -19.60 -6.81 16.74
CA MET A 1 -18.52 -7.81 16.75
C MET A 1 -17.98 -8.08 15.34
N ILE A 2 -18.77 -8.50 14.36
CA ILE A 2 -18.33 -8.79 12.97
C ILE A 2 -17.61 -7.60 12.29
N LEU A 3 -18.14 -6.38 12.40
CA LEU A 3 -17.52 -5.18 11.82
C LEU A 3 -16.11 -4.95 12.39
N PHE A 4 -15.93 -5.13 13.69
CA PHE A 4 -14.63 -4.95 14.36
C PHE A 4 -13.60 -5.97 13.89
N ILE A 5 -13.97 -7.26 13.77
CA ILE A 5 -13.09 -8.30 13.24
C ILE A 5 -12.69 -8.02 11.79
N LYS A 6 -13.65 -7.63 10.93
CA LYS A 6 -13.38 -7.21 9.56
C LYS A 6 -12.40 -6.04 9.52
N SER A 7 -12.53 -5.07 10.42
CA SER A 7 -11.64 -3.91 10.50
C SER A 7 -10.23 -4.29 10.94
N ILE A 8 -10.06 -5.25 11.86
CA ILE A 8 -8.74 -5.79 12.23
C ILE A 8 -8.08 -6.44 11.01
N ILE A 9 -8.81 -7.26 10.25
CA ILE A 9 -8.30 -7.92 9.04
C ILE A 9 -7.86 -6.86 8.00
N ILE A 10 -8.63 -5.78 7.83
CA ILE A 10 -8.25 -4.67 6.95
C ILE A 10 -6.93 -4.05 7.44
N GLY A 11 -6.76 -3.84 8.74
CA GLY A 11 -5.54 -3.31 9.34
C GLY A 11 -4.33 -4.22 9.14
N ILE A 12 -4.49 -5.53 9.33
CA ILE A 12 -3.47 -6.55 9.04
C ILE A 12 -3.00 -6.42 7.59
N CYS A 13 -3.95 -6.44 6.64
CA CYS A 13 -3.65 -6.36 5.22
C CYS A 13 -3.08 -4.98 4.80
N ALA A 14 -3.39 -3.93 5.55
CA ALA A 14 -2.96 -2.57 5.21
C ALA A 14 -1.46 -2.34 5.38
N ILE A 15 -0.79 -3.13 6.24
CA ILE A 15 0.64 -2.98 6.51
C ILE A 15 1.47 -4.00 5.74
N LEU A 16 0.89 -5.14 5.38
CA LEU A 16 1.60 -6.16 4.61
C LEU A 16 1.97 -5.60 3.22
N PRO A 17 3.26 -5.68 2.83
CA PRO A 17 3.66 -5.32 1.49
C PRO A 17 2.93 -6.17 0.44
N GLY A 18 2.55 -5.54 -0.67
CA GLY A 18 1.84 -6.23 -1.76
C GLY A 18 0.34 -6.47 -1.54
N ILE A 19 -0.20 -6.26 -0.34
CA ILE A 19 -1.64 -6.34 -0.08
C ILE A 19 -2.17 -4.93 0.18
N SER A 20 -3.22 -4.56 -0.54
CA SER A 20 -3.91 -3.30 -0.29
C SER A 20 -5.06 -3.51 0.69
N GLY A 21 -4.95 -2.92 1.88
CA GLY A 21 -6.04 -2.95 2.86
C GLY A 21 -7.34 -2.35 2.33
N SER A 22 -7.26 -1.42 1.38
CA SER A 22 -8.44 -0.84 0.71
C SER A 22 -9.17 -1.86 -0.18
N VAL A 23 -8.47 -2.79 -0.84
CA VAL A 23 -9.10 -3.88 -1.59
C VAL A 23 -9.89 -4.80 -0.66
N ILE A 24 -9.32 -5.15 0.49
CA ILE A 24 -10.03 -5.95 1.49
C ILE A 24 -11.24 -5.19 2.07
N ALA A 25 -11.10 -3.89 2.27
CA ALA A 25 -12.23 -3.05 2.72
C ALA A 25 -13.37 -3.01 1.69
N VAL A 26 -13.03 -2.99 0.38
CA VAL A 26 -14.02 -3.11 -0.71
C VAL A 26 -14.71 -4.47 -0.65
N SER A 27 -13.95 -5.57 -0.55
CA SER A 27 -14.50 -6.93 -0.48
C SER A 27 -15.43 -7.14 0.73
N PHE A 28 -15.20 -6.42 1.83
CA PHE A 28 -16.05 -6.47 3.01
C PHE A 28 -17.24 -5.49 2.96
N GLY A 29 -17.38 -4.68 1.90
CA GLY A 29 -18.42 -3.67 1.77
C GLY A 29 -18.27 -2.48 2.74
N ILE A 30 -17.10 -2.32 3.35
CA ILE A 30 -16.81 -1.25 4.32
C ILE A 30 -16.31 0.00 3.62
N TYR A 31 -15.56 -0.15 2.51
CA TYR A 31 -14.88 0.95 1.83
C TYR A 31 -15.84 2.04 1.34
N GLU A 32 -16.85 1.67 0.56
CA GLU A 32 -17.81 2.63 0.00
C GLU A 32 -18.56 3.38 1.11
N LYS A 33 -19.03 2.63 2.12
CA LYS A 33 -19.71 3.24 3.28
C LYS A 33 -18.78 4.19 4.03
N PHE A 34 -17.52 3.83 4.23
CA PHE A 34 -16.53 4.67 4.89
C PHE A 34 -16.29 5.97 4.10
N ILE A 35 -16.07 5.88 2.77
CA ILE A 35 -15.86 7.05 1.91
C ILE A 35 -17.06 7.99 1.94
N VAL A 36 -18.29 7.47 1.80
CA VAL A 36 -19.52 8.28 1.84
C VAL A 36 -19.68 9.00 3.18
N ILE A 37 -19.29 8.36 4.28
CA ILE A 37 -19.40 8.97 5.60
C ILE A 37 -18.35 10.06 5.79
N VAL A 38 -17.06 9.79 5.44
CA VAL A 38 -15.95 10.72 5.68
C VAL A 38 -15.99 11.94 4.77
N THR A 39 -16.67 11.85 3.62
CA THR A 39 -16.83 12.98 2.69
C THR A 39 -17.98 13.94 3.05
N ASP A 40 -18.79 13.62 4.07
CA ASP A 40 -19.95 14.42 4.48
C ASP A 40 -19.93 14.67 5.99
N ASN A 41 -19.74 15.93 6.39
CA ASN A 41 -19.65 16.32 7.80
C ASN A 41 -20.91 15.96 8.63
N LYS A 42 -22.10 15.94 8.04
CA LYS A 42 -23.32 15.51 8.71
C LYS A 42 -23.29 14.01 8.99
N LYS A 43 -22.90 13.22 7.98
CA LYS A 43 -22.81 11.77 8.10
C LYS A 43 -21.73 11.32 9.09
N ILE A 44 -20.64 12.07 9.24
CA ILE A 44 -19.63 11.83 10.28
C ILE A 44 -20.25 11.86 11.66
N LYS A 45 -21.05 12.89 11.94
CA LYS A 45 -21.72 13.04 13.25
C LYS A 45 -22.73 11.92 13.53
N GLU A 46 -23.48 11.50 12.52
CA GLU A 46 -24.48 10.43 12.62
C GLU A 46 -23.87 9.03 12.75
N ASN A 47 -22.70 8.80 12.18
CA ASN A 47 -22.07 7.49 12.12
C ASN A 47 -20.80 7.36 12.97
N LYS A 48 -20.67 8.15 14.05
CA LYS A 48 -19.49 8.14 14.93
C LYS A 48 -19.10 6.73 15.41
N LYS A 49 -20.07 5.92 15.84
CA LYS A 49 -19.83 4.56 16.32
C LYS A 49 -19.21 3.66 15.24
N PHE A 50 -19.68 3.78 13.99
CA PHE A 50 -19.10 3.05 12.86
C PHE A 50 -17.66 3.47 12.62
N ILE A 51 -17.37 4.77 12.57
CA ILE A 51 -16.03 5.32 12.36
C ILE A 51 -15.08 4.83 13.45
N ILE A 52 -15.48 4.96 14.73
CA ILE A 52 -14.63 4.53 15.86
C ILE A 52 -14.31 3.04 15.77
N ILE A 53 -15.32 2.18 15.54
CA ILE A 53 -15.11 0.72 15.44
C ILE A 53 -14.15 0.39 14.29
N VAL A 54 -14.33 1.01 13.13
CA VAL A 54 -13.49 0.75 11.96
C VAL A 54 -12.08 1.25 12.20
N THR A 55 -11.90 2.48 12.69
CA THR A 55 -10.58 3.07 12.93
C THR A 55 -9.82 2.29 14.00
N VAL A 56 -10.44 2.00 15.14
CA VAL A 56 -9.79 1.24 16.24
C VAL A 56 -9.42 -0.17 15.77
N GLY A 57 -10.33 -0.86 15.05
CA GLY A 57 -10.03 -2.18 14.51
C GLY A 57 -8.84 -2.17 13.55
N ILE A 58 -8.78 -1.20 12.64
CA ILE A 58 -7.65 -1.02 11.71
C ILE A 58 -6.35 -0.75 12.47
N LEU A 59 -6.36 0.15 13.44
CA LEU A 59 -5.16 0.47 14.23
C LEU A 59 -4.63 -0.74 15.01
N ILE A 60 -5.51 -1.54 15.61
CA ILE A 60 -5.13 -2.78 16.29
C ILE A 60 -4.52 -3.77 15.28
N GLY A 61 -5.15 -3.95 14.11
CA GLY A 61 -4.63 -4.83 13.07
C GLY A 61 -3.25 -4.39 12.59
N ILE A 62 -3.05 -3.10 12.38
CA ILE A 62 -1.75 -2.50 12.01
C ILE A 62 -0.72 -2.78 13.10
N TYR A 63 -1.04 -2.49 14.38
CA TYR A 63 -0.11 -2.64 15.49
C TYR A 63 0.35 -4.10 15.67
N VAL A 64 -0.60 -5.03 15.71
CA VAL A 64 -0.33 -6.47 15.87
C VAL A 64 0.54 -6.98 14.71
N THR A 65 0.17 -6.62 13.47
CA THR A 65 0.94 -7.09 12.30
C THR A 65 2.34 -6.49 12.27
N SER A 66 2.50 -5.22 12.66
CA SER A 66 3.82 -4.57 12.71
C SER A 66 4.76 -5.29 13.66
N TYR A 67 4.27 -5.72 14.81
CA TYR A 67 5.07 -6.45 15.80
C TYR A 67 5.58 -7.80 15.25
N PHE A 68 4.69 -8.60 14.64
CA PHE A 68 5.08 -9.86 14.02
C PHE A 68 5.97 -9.68 12.81
N LEU A 69 5.74 -8.64 12.03
CA LEU A 69 6.49 -8.37 10.82
C LEU A 69 7.96 -8.05 11.10
N LEU A 70 8.26 -7.33 12.18
CA LEU A 70 9.65 -7.07 12.60
C LEU A 70 10.41 -8.36 12.90
N ILE A 71 9.76 -9.34 13.53
CA ILE A 71 10.35 -10.66 13.81
C ILE A 71 10.63 -11.41 12.51
N ILE A 72 9.73 -11.32 11.56
CA ILE A 72 9.82 -11.98 10.25
C ILE A 72 10.86 -11.28 9.37
N LEU A 73 10.94 -9.96 9.36
CA LEU A 73 11.88 -9.18 8.56
C LEU A 73 13.36 -9.48 8.87
N GLN A 74 13.68 -9.99 10.05
CA GLN A 74 15.04 -10.37 10.42
C GLN A 74 15.59 -11.61 9.67
N ASN A 75 14.74 -12.45 9.01
CA ASN A 75 15.11 -13.74 8.39
C ASN A 75 14.60 -13.92 6.93
N ASN A 76 14.82 -13.12 6.02
CA ASN A 76 13.99 -12.46 5.03
C ASN A 76 13.82 -13.04 3.63
N VAL A 77 14.52 -14.04 3.18
CA VAL A 77 14.39 -14.53 1.77
C VAL A 77 12.97 -15.07 1.49
N ILE A 78 12.40 -15.80 2.45
CA ILE A 78 11.04 -16.39 2.33
C ILE A 78 9.99 -15.30 2.20
N LEU A 79 10.08 -14.25 3.00
CA LEU A 79 9.15 -13.13 2.97
C LEU A 79 9.13 -12.45 1.59
N TYR A 80 10.28 -12.19 1.00
CA TYR A 80 10.36 -11.59 -0.34
C TYR A 80 9.66 -12.44 -1.40
N PHE A 81 9.80 -13.76 -1.37
CA PHE A 81 9.09 -14.65 -2.31
C PHE A 81 7.57 -14.63 -2.11
N ILE A 82 7.10 -14.59 -0.85
CA ILE A 82 5.67 -14.44 -0.55
C ILE A 82 5.15 -13.13 -1.13
N LEU A 83 5.85 -12.02 -0.87
CA LEU A 83 5.44 -10.69 -1.31
C LEU A 83 5.43 -10.58 -2.83
N LEU A 84 6.44 -11.09 -3.52
CA LEU A 84 6.49 -11.12 -4.98
C LEU A 84 5.30 -11.89 -5.58
N GLY A 85 4.94 -13.05 -5.00
CA GLY A 85 3.77 -13.81 -5.46
C GLY A 85 2.48 -13.01 -5.33
N ILE A 86 2.27 -12.34 -4.19
CA ILE A 86 1.10 -11.50 -3.94
C ILE A 86 1.07 -10.32 -4.92
N ILE A 87 2.19 -9.60 -5.09
CA ILE A 87 2.29 -8.41 -5.93
C ILE A 87 2.04 -8.77 -7.41
N ILE A 88 2.68 -9.81 -7.91
CA ILE A 88 2.52 -10.23 -9.32
C ILE A 88 1.09 -10.69 -9.60
N SER A 89 0.41 -11.30 -8.63
CA SER A 89 -0.99 -11.71 -8.76
C SER A 89 -1.97 -10.55 -9.00
N GLU A 90 -1.55 -9.30 -8.72
CA GLU A 90 -2.39 -8.11 -8.98
C GLU A 90 -2.42 -7.69 -10.45
N LEU A 91 -1.34 -7.94 -11.20
CA LEU A 91 -1.20 -7.45 -12.57
C LEU A 91 -2.34 -7.89 -13.51
N PRO A 92 -2.71 -9.18 -13.58
CA PRO A 92 -3.82 -9.61 -14.45
C PRO A 92 -5.15 -8.92 -14.12
N CYS A 93 -5.42 -8.73 -12.83
CA CYS A 93 -6.64 -8.07 -12.35
C CYS A 93 -6.69 -6.60 -12.78
N LEU A 94 -5.58 -5.86 -12.63
CA LEU A 94 -5.49 -4.45 -13.03
C LEU A 94 -5.65 -4.29 -14.56
N ILE A 95 -5.00 -5.14 -15.34
CA ILE A 95 -5.10 -5.14 -16.81
C ILE A 95 -6.56 -5.39 -17.24
N LYS A 96 -7.22 -6.40 -16.64
CA LYS A 96 -8.63 -6.70 -16.87
C LYS A 96 -9.54 -5.50 -16.55
N ARG A 97 -9.32 -4.82 -15.44
CA ARG A 97 -10.09 -3.62 -15.03
C ARG A 97 -9.97 -2.47 -16.03
N ILE A 98 -8.79 -2.21 -16.59
CA ILE A 98 -8.60 -1.19 -17.63
C ILE A 98 -9.47 -1.55 -18.84
N LYS A 99 -9.38 -2.79 -19.32
CA LYS A 99 -10.10 -3.26 -20.50
C LYS A 99 -11.62 -3.19 -20.32
N LEU A 100 -12.13 -3.64 -19.18
CA LEU A 100 -13.57 -3.64 -18.89
C LEU A 100 -14.15 -2.23 -18.76
N LYS A 101 -13.42 -1.29 -18.17
CA LYS A 101 -13.95 0.03 -17.83
C LYS A 101 -13.75 1.08 -18.92
N THR A 102 -12.76 0.91 -19.81
CA THR A 102 -12.41 1.94 -20.80
C THR A 102 -12.40 1.45 -22.24
N ASN A 103 -12.54 0.17 -22.48
CA ASN A 103 -12.30 -0.46 -23.79
C ASN A 103 -10.91 -0.15 -24.39
N LYS A 104 -9.95 0.30 -23.54
CA LYS A 104 -8.59 0.66 -23.91
C LYS A 104 -7.61 -0.37 -23.38
N SER A 105 -6.45 -0.45 -24.02
CA SER A 105 -5.30 -1.21 -23.53
C SER A 105 -4.52 -0.40 -22.48
N VAL A 106 -3.58 -1.07 -21.81
CA VAL A 106 -2.56 -0.41 -20.99
C VAL A 106 -1.78 0.57 -21.85
N GLN A 107 -1.62 1.80 -21.39
CA GLN A 107 -0.80 2.80 -22.07
C GLN A 107 0.66 2.53 -21.77
N ILE A 108 1.43 2.17 -22.78
CA ILE A 108 2.82 1.71 -22.65
C ILE A 108 3.72 2.85 -22.14
N ILE A 109 3.58 4.05 -22.67
CA ILE A 109 4.45 5.19 -22.30
C ILE A 109 4.35 5.55 -20.81
N PRO A 110 3.17 5.80 -20.22
CA PRO A 110 3.06 6.06 -18.78
C PRO A 110 3.54 4.88 -17.91
N CYS A 111 3.36 3.65 -18.37
CA CYS A 111 3.83 2.46 -17.68
C CYS A 111 5.37 2.42 -17.64
N ILE A 112 6.04 2.64 -18.78
CA ILE A 112 7.51 2.67 -18.86
C ILE A 112 8.07 3.86 -18.05
N VAL A 113 7.48 5.04 -18.17
CA VAL A 113 7.97 6.24 -17.46
C VAL A 113 7.88 6.01 -15.93
N SER A 114 6.77 5.51 -15.43
CA SER A 114 6.64 5.23 -13.99
C SER A 114 7.58 4.11 -13.51
N PHE A 115 7.80 3.08 -14.33
CA PHE A 115 8.78 2.03 -14.07
C PHE A 115 10.20 2.58 -13.96
N LEU A 116 10.62 3.39 -14.95
CA LEU A 116 11.98 3.97 -14.99
C LEU A 116 12.21 4.96 -13.84
N ILE A 117 11.23 5.81 -13.54
CA ILE A 117 11.32 6.75 -12.40
C ILE A 117 11.51 5.97 -11.10
N SER A 118 10.77 4.89 -10.91
CA SER A 118 10.86 4.08 -9.69
C SER A 118 12.24 3.42 -9.55
N ILE A 119 12.78 2.83 -10.63
CA ILE A 119 14.13 2.24 -10.62
C ILE A 119 15.20 3.31 -10.41
N PHE A 120 15.08 4.46 -11.05
CA PHE A 120 16.03 5.55 -10.87
C PHE A 120 16.09 6.02 -9.42
N LEU A 121 14.94 6.17 -8.75
CA LEU A 121 14.88 6.50 -7.32
C LEU A 121 15.52 5.44 -6.44
N ASP A 122 15.36 4.16 -6.76
CA ASP A 122 15.98 3.05 -6.04
C ASP A 122 17.51 3.05 -6.21
N LEU A 123 18.01 3.23 -7.42
CA LEU A 123 19.44 3.32 -7.70
C LEU A 123 20.09 4.51 -6.98
N MET A 124 19.41 5.65 -6.93
CA MET A 124 19.89 6.80 -6.16
C MET A 124 19.94 6.50 -4.65
N ASN A 125 18.99 5.72 -4.14
CA ASN A 125 18.95 5.34 -2.74
C ASN A 125 20.07 4.36 -2.34
N ASN A 126 20.43 3.43 -3.24
CA ASN A 126 21.48 2.46 -3.00
C ASN A 126 22.91 3.05 -3.04
N ASN A 127 23.08 4.17 -3.77
CA ASN A 127 24.37 4.87 -3.89
C ASN A 127 24.64 5.88 -2.79
N SER A 128 23.66 6.16 -1.97
CA SER A 128 23.79 7.01 -0.79
C SER A 128 23.33 6.21 0.42
N VAL A 129 24.18 6.12 1.45
CA VAL A 129 23.67 6.05 2.83
C VAL A 129 22.93 7.39 3.00
N ILE A 130 21.76 7.51 2.37
CA ILE A 130 20.93 8.70 2.54
C ILE A 130 20.52 8.65 3.99
N GLU A 131 21.23 9.44 4.79
CA GLU A 131 20.88 9.70 6.16
C GLU A 131 19.38 9.95 6.23
N SER A 132 18.76 9.36 7.24
CA SER A 132 17.34 9.54 7.52
C SER A 132 17.05 11.03 7.65
N SER A 133 16.55 11.67 6.60
CA SER A 133 16.26 13.11 6.62
C SER A 133 14.77 13.38 6.81
N PRO A 134 14.39 14.47 7.47
CA PRO A 134 12.98 14.86 7.65
C PRO A 134 12.23 14.98 6.32
N ILE A 135 12.91 15.41 5.26
CA ILE A 135 12.35 15.54 3.90
C ILE A 135 11.99 14.17 3.33
N LYS A 136 12.84 13.17 3.55
CA LYS A 136 12.58 11.78 3.11
C LYS A 136 11.31 11.22 3.78
N TYR A 137 11.12 11.46 5.06
CA TYR A 137 9.91 11.08 5.77
C TYR A 137 8.68 11.85 5.30
N PHE A 138 8.80 13.15 5.03
CA PHE A 138 7.72 13.95 4.48
C PHE A 138 7.25 13.41 3.12
N ILE A 139 8.18 13.15 2.19
CA ILE A 139 7.89 12.54 0.88
C ILE A 139 7.29 11.14 1.08
N GLY A 140 7.83 10.35 2.00
CA GLY A 140 7.32 9.04 2.36
C GLY A 140 5.86 9.08 2.81
N GLY A 141 5.49 10.07 3.63
CA GLY A 141 4.11 10.31 4.06
C GLY A 141 3.17 10.62 2.89
N ILE A 142 3.61 11.48 1.96
CA ILE A 142 2.84 11.79 0.75
C ILE A 142 2.61 10.52 -0.08
N LEU A 143 3.67 9.77 -0.38
CA LEU A 143 3.58 8.55 -1.19
C LEU A 143 2.81 7.43 -0.48
N PHE A 144 2.91 7.33 0.85
CA PHE A 144 2.08 6.44 1.64
C PHE A 144 0.60 6.73 1.47
N SER A 145 0.22 8.02 1.49
CA SER A 145 -1.16 8.45 1.24
C SER A 145 -1.64 8.11 -0.16
N PHE A 146 -0.77 8.21 -1.16
CA PHE A 146 -1.09 7.76 -2.51
C PHE A 146 -1.52 6.29 -2.52
N GLY A 147 -0.71 5.39 -1.93
CA GLY A 147 -1.04 3.97 -1.83
C GLY A 147 -2.28 3.66 -0.99
N LYS A 148 -2.67 4.52 -0.03
CA LYS A 148 -3.90 4.35 0.76
C LYS A 148 -5.15 4.83 0.03
N VAL A 149 -5.02 5.91 -0.73
CA VAL A 149 -6.14 6.52 -1.46
C VAL A 149 -6.47 5.75 -2.74
N PHE A 150 -5.46 5.22 -3.45
CA PHE A 150 -5.69 4.50 -4.70
C PHE A 150 -5.88 3.00 -4.43
N PRO A 151 -7.10 2.44 -4.66
CA PRO A 151 -7.33 1.00 -4.49
C PRO A 151 -6.45 0.17 -5.42
N GLY A 152 -5.84 -0.88 -4.88
CA GLY A 152 -4.94 -1.75 -5.65
C GLY A 152 -3.48 -1.32 -5.65
N VAL A 153 -3.14 -0.19 -5.01
CA VAL A 153 -1.77 0.25 -4.79
C VAL A 153 -1.36 -0.03 -3.35
N SER A 154 -0.24 -0.67 -3.16
CA SER A 154 0.31 -0.92 -1.82
C SER A 154 1.10 0.30 -1.33
N SER A 155 0.66 0.90 -0.23
CA SER A 155 1.38 2.01 0.40
C SER A 155 2.74 1.59 0.98
N SER A 156 2.86 0.35 1.46
CA SER A 156 4.11 -0.21 1.96
C SER A 156 5.18 -0.32 0.88
N PHE A 157 4.78 -0.50 -0.38
CA PHE A 157 5.71 -0.46 -1.50
C PHE A 157 6.53 0.84 -1.56
N PHE A 158 5.87 1.98 -1.43
CA PHE A 158 6.57 3.28 -1.45
C PHE A 158 7.50 3.47 -0.26
N LEU A 159 7.13 2.94 0.92
CA LEU A 159 7.99 2.98 2.09
C LEU A 159 9.23 2.09 1.93
N LEU A 160 9.07 0.93 1.30
CA LEU A 160 10.19 0.04 0.94
C LEU A 160 11.11 0.71 -0.08
N LEU A 161 10.55 1.29 -1.14
CA LEU A 161 11.30 2.01 -2.16
C LEU A 161 12.13 3.16 -1.57
N LEU A 162 11.62 3.86 -0.58
CA LEU A 162 12.36 4.90 0.13
C LEU A 162 13.29 4.34 1.23
N GLY A 163 13.28 3.04 1.52
CA GLY A 163 14.08 2.44 2.60
C GLY A 163 13.70 2.92 4.00
N ILE A 164 12.45 3.37 4.20
CA ILE A 164 11.94 3.85 5.52
C ILE A 164 10.88 2.92 6.11
N TYR A 165 10.57 1.82 5.43
CA TYR A 165 9.51 0.90 5.84
C TYR A 165 9.73 0.34 7.24
N GLU A 166 10.92 -0.18 7.53
CA GLU A 166 11.27 -0.74 8.84
C GLU A 166 11.16 0.30 9.95
N ASN A 167 11.64 1.53 9.70
CA ASN A 167 11.55 2.63 10.66
C ASN A 167 10.10 3.00 10.98
N ILE A 168 9.21 3.00 9.99
CA ILE A 168 7.79 3.25 10.22
C ILE A 168 7.16 2.11 11.04
N ILE A 169 7.53 0.86 10.76
CA ILE A 169 7.08 -0.29 11.56
C ILE A 169 7.57 -0.18 13.01
N LEU A 170 8.85 0.20 13.20
CA LEU A 170 9.43 0.42 14.54
C LEU A 170 8.70 1.50 15.34
N ILE A 171 8.32 2.61 14.69
CA ILE A 171 7.55 3.68 15.35
C ILE A 171 6.16 3.20 15.77
N ILE A 172 5.52 2.37 14.95
CA ILE A 172 4.20 1.80 15.27
C ILE A 172 4.29 0.84 16.46
N THR A 173 5.33 0.01 16.51
CA THR A 173 5.54 -0.95 17.62
C THR A 173 6.06 -0.30 18.89
N ASN A 174 6.86 0.74 18.76
CA ASN A 174 7.41 1.50 19.88
C ASN A 174 7.21 3.02 19.69
N PRO A 175 6.05 3.57 20.08
CA PRO A 175 5.74 4.99 19.91
C PRO A 175 6.69 5.96 20.62
N PHE A 176 7.46 5.49 21.63
CA PHE A 176 8.47 6.33 22.29
C PHE A 176 9.58 6.77 21.33
N LEU A 177 9.89 5.97 20.30
CA LEU A 177 10.85 6.35 19.25
C LEU A 177 10.40 7.60 18.49
N LEU A 178 9.10 7.77 18.28
CA LEU A 178 8.54 8.97 17.66
C LEU A 178 8.79 10.19 18.55
N ILE A 179 8.55 10.07 19.86
CA ILE A 179 8.71 11.16 20.82
C ILE A 179 10.18 11.59 20.91
N ASN A 180 11.08 10.62 20.97
CA ASN A 180 12.53 10.88 21.08
C ASN A 180 13.12 11.51 19.81
N ASN A 181 12.51 11.29 18.65
CA ASN A 181 13.00 11.78 17.36
C ASN A 181 11.89 12.49 16.56
N LEU A 182 11.11 13.34 17.22
CA LEU A 182 9.99 14.08 16.61
C LEU A 182 10.40 14.85 15.35
N TYR A 183 11.55 15.52 15.39
CA TYR A 183 12.06 16.28 14.24
C TYR A 183 12.21 15.42 12.99
N LEU A 184 12.63 14.16 13.16
CA LEU A 184 12.84 13.24 12.04
C LEU A 184 11.52 12.62 11.52
N TYR A 185 10.66 12.15 12.42
CA TYR A 185 9.50 11.31 12.06
C TYR A 185 8.19 12.08 11.91
N PHE A 186 8.03 13.21 12.59
CA PHE A 186 6.80 14.02 12.51
C PHE A 186 6.47 14.51 11.09
N PRO A 187 7.44 14.87 10.23
CA PRO A 187 7.20 15.20 8.84
C PRO A 187 6.45 14.12 8.04
N PHE A 188 6.60 12.84 8.40
CA PHE A 188 5.84 11.76 7.77
C PHE A 188 4.33 11.94 7.94
N PHE A 189 3.88 12.28 9.12
CA PHE A 189 2.46 12.48 9.41
C PHE A 189 1.92 13.74 8.72
N ILE A 190 2.71 14.80 8.65
CA ILE A 190 2.35 16.00 7.88
C ILE A 190 2.23 15.65 6.39
N GLY A 191 3.21 14.95 5.83
CA GLY A 191 3.17 14.46 4.45
C GLY A 191 1.96 13.58 4.17
N MET A 192 1.60 12.70 5.13
CA MET A 192 0.43 11.84 5.03
C MET A 192 -0.88 12.65 4.99
N LEU A 193 -1.02 13.70 5.77
CA LEU A 193 -2.20 14.58 5.75
C LEU A 193 -2.29 15.38 4.45
N VAL A 194 -1.20 16.03 4.06
CA VAL A 194 -1.12 16.82 2.81
C VAL A 194 -1.37 15.93 1.59
N GLY A 195 -0.70 14.79 1.51
CA GLY A 195 -0.88 13.81 0.44
C GLY A 195 -2.29 13.25 0.41
N GLY A 196 -2.87 12.93 1.57
CA GLY A 196 -4.25 12.42 1.69
C GLY A 196 -5.27 13.36 1.08
N ILE A 197 -5.21 14.64 1.45
CA ILE A 197 -6.12 15.67 0.91
C ILE A 197 -5.92 15.84 -0.61
N PHE A 198 -4.68 15.90 -1.05
CA PHE A 198 -4.34 16.06 -2.46
C PHE A 198 -4.80 14.87 -3.31
N PHE A 199 -4.45 13.65 -2.89
CA PHE A 199 -4.74 12.44 -3.67
C PHE A 199 -6.21 12.06 -3.70
N VAL A 200 -6.99 12.36 -2.68
CA VAL A 200 -8.44 12.17 -2.72
C VAL A 200 -9.07 13.02 -3.84
N LYS A 201 -8.66 14.28 -3.98
CA LYS A 201 -9.12 15.15 -5.07
C LYS A 201 -8.63 14.66 -6.42
N LEU A 202 -7.35 14.29 -6.51
CA LEU A 202 -6.73 13.76 -7.73
C LEU A 202 -7.37 12.44 -8.17
N LEU A 203 -7.62 11.53 -7.23
CA LEU A 203 -8.29 10.25 -7.51
C LEU A 203 -9.65 10.48 -8.15
N LYS A 204 -10.47 11.34 -7.57
CA LYS A 204 -11.78 11.69 -8.11
C LYS A 204 -11.67 12.13 -9.57
N TYR A 205 -10.72 13.02 -9.87
CA TYR A 205 -10.48 13.50 -11.24
C TYR A 205 -9.99 12.40 -12.18
N MET A 206 -9.00 11.60 -11.77
CA MET A 206 -8.40 10.56 -12.64
C MET A 206 -9.33 9.38 -12.89
N VAL A 207 -10.09 8.96 -11.88
CA VAL A 207 -11.07 7.87 -12.04
C VAL A 207 -12.18 8.25 -13.02
N THR A 208 -12.58 9.52 -13.04
CA THR A 208 -13.64 9.98 -13.97
C THR A 208 -13.10 10.23 -15.38
N ASN A 209 -11.93 10.86 -15.53
CA ASN A 209 -11.46 11.40 -16.80
C ASN A 209 -10.27 10.67 -17.42
N LYS A 210 -9.43 9.99 -16.62
CA LYS A 210 -8.13 9.45 -17.03
C LYS A 210 -7.86 8.03 -16.51
N TYR A 211 -8.88 7.18 -16.46
CA TYR A 211 -8.81 5.85 -15.84
C TYR A 211 -7.67 4.97 -16.39
N SER A 212 -7.56 4.85 -17.72
CA SER A 212 -6.52 4.03 -18.36
C SER A 212 -5.11 4.54 -18.05
N LEU A 213 -4.90 5.88 -18.04
CA LEU A 213 -3.63 6.50 -17.68
C LEU A 213 -3.23 6.16 -16.24
N LEU A 214 -4.16 6.32 -15.29
CA LEU A 214 -3.93 6.05 -13.88
C LEU A 214 -3.43 4.62 -13.66
N TYR A 215 -4.19 3.65 -14.18
CA TYR A 215 -3.85 2.23 -13.97
C TYR A 215 -2.60 1.80 -14.74
N SER A 216 -2.28 2.46 -15.85
CA SER A 216 -1.00 2.22 -16.56
C SER A 216 0.20 2.66 -15.73
N ILE A 217 0.11 3.81 -15.06
CA ILE A 217 1.13 4.27 -14.11
C ILE A 217 1.28 3.27 -12.95
N ILE A 218 0.17 2.82 -12.38
CA ILE A 218 0.17 1.84 -11.28
C ILE A 218 0.84 0.53 -11.70
N ILE A 219 0.54 0.03 -12.89
CA ILE A 219 1.18 -1.20 -13.41
C ILE A 219 2.69 -1.02 -13.54
N GLY A 220 3.16 0.13 -14.05
CA GLY A 220 4.60 0.43 -14.14
C GLY A 220 5.29 0.45 -12.77
N LEU A 221 4.66 1.05 -11.76
CA LEU A 221 5.17 1.06 -10.38
C LEU A 221 5.19 -0.35 -9.76
N ILE A 222 4.20 -1.18 -10.03
CA ILE A 222 4.16 -2.58 -9.57
C ILE A 222 5.28 -3.39 -10.22
N LEU A 223 5.48 -3.24 -11.52
CA LEU A 223 6.56 -3.94 -12.24
C LEU A 223 7.94 -3.55 -11.72
N SER A 224 8.17 -2.27 -11.44
CA SER A 224 9.42 -1.83 -10.84
C SER A 224 9.65 -2.39 -9.45
N SER A 225 8.61 -2.48 -8.61
CA SER A 225 8.73 -3.07 -7.28
C SER A 225 9.11 -4.55 -7.33
N VAL A 226 8.51 -5.29 -8.27
CA VAL A 226 8.89 -6.68 -8.52
C VAL A 226 10.37 -6.79 -8.88
N PHE A 227 10.85 -5.93 -9.78
CA PHE A 227 12.23 -5.94 -10.23
C PHE A 227 13.23 -5.63 -9.10
N ILE A 228 12.91 -4.63 -8.27
CA ILE A 228 13.76 -4.20 -7.14
C ILE A 228 13.81 -5.27 -6.04
N MET A 229 12.70 -5.99 -5.81
CA MET A 229 12.58 -6.95 -4.70
C MET A 229 13.07 -8.37 -5.00
N ILE A 230 13.56 -8.67 -6.22
CA ILE A 230 13.98 -10.03 -6.57
C ILE A 230 15.13 -10.51 -5.66
N PRO A 231 14.89 -11.51 -4.79
CA PRO A 231 15.94 -12.07 -3.93
C PRO A 231 16.81 -13.06 -4.71
N LYS A 232 17.91 -13.53 -4.07
CA LYS A 232 18.67 -14.64 -4.64
C LYS A 232 17.76 -15.85 -4.87
N VAL A 233 17.71 -16.34 -6.10
CA VAL A 233 16.81 -17.42 -6.52
C VAL A 233 17.15 -18.72 -5.78
N SER A 234 16.12 -19.35 -5.19
CA SER A 234 16.19 -20.67 -4.58
C SER A 234 14.96 -21.50 -4.98
N ILE A 235 15.12 -22.80 -5.14
CA ILE A 235 14.03 -23.71 -5.52
C ILE A 235 12.91 -23.62 -4.49
N PHE A 236 13.22 -23.62 -3.20
CA PHE A 236 12.25 -23.48 -2.13
C PHE A 236 11.51 -22.12 -2.18
N GLY A 237 12.24 -21.04 -2.48
CA GLY A 237 11.65 -19.73 -2.69
C GLY A 237 10.66 -19.69 -3.86
N LEU A 238 10.98 -20.33 -4.98
CA LEU A 238 10.08 -20.42 -6.13
C LEU A 238 8.77 -21.18 -5.81
N ILE A 239 8.83 -22.23 -5.02
CA ILE A 239 7.64 -22.95 -4.55
C ILE A 239 6.75 -22.02 -3.70
N ILE A 240 7.34 -21.28 -2.77
CA ILE A 240 6.63 -20.33 -1.92
C ILE A 240 6.01 -19.20 -2.77
N PHE A 241 6.75 -18.69 -3.74
CA PHE A 241 6.26 -17.69 -4.70
C PHE A 241 5.02 -18.19 -5.44
N LEU A 242 5.08 -19.39 -6.03
CA LEU A 242 3.95 -19.97 -6.75
C LEU A 242 2.72 -20.18 -5.84
N PHE A 243 2.95 -20.68 -4.63
CA PHE A 243 1.89 -20.89 -3.65
C PHE A 243 1.19 -19.57 -3.27
N SER A 244 1.97 -18.54 -2.93
CA SER A 244 1.45 -17.23 -2.57
C SER A 244 0.74 -16.54 -3.76
N PHE A 245 1.27 -16.70 -4.99
CA PHE A 245 0.65 -16.20 -6.21
C PHE A 245 -0.73 -16.86 -6.43
N ILE A 246 -0.81 -18.19 -6.37
CA ILE A 246 -2.06 -18.92 -6.60
C ILE A 246 -3.12 -18.55 -5.56
N ILE A 247 -2.75 -18.54 -4.29
CA ILE A 247 -3.70 -18.18 -3.22
C ILE A 247 -4.22 -16.76 -3.43
N SER A 248 -3.32 -15.80 -3.63
CA SER A 248 -3.70 -14.40 -3.82
C SER A 248 -4.59 -14.22 -5.07
N PHE A 249 -4.27 -14.87 -6.16
CA PHE A 249 -5.04 -14.83 -7.39
C PHE A 249 -6.44 -15.41 -7.25
N ILE A 250 -6.59 -16.55 -6.55
CA ILE A 250 -7.90 -17.19 -6.30
C ILE A 250 -8.76 -16.29 -5.39
N LEU A 251 -8.17 -15.73 -4.32
CA LEU A 251 -8.90 -14.87 -3.40
C LEU A 251 -9.44 -13.61 -4.09
N LYS A 252 -8.69 -13.05 -5.03
CA LYS A 252 -9.10 -11.87 -5.80
C LYS A 252 -10.20 -12.17 -6.81
N ASN A 253 -10.12 -13.30 -7.51
CA ASN A 253 -11.16 -13.70 -8.47
C ASN A 253 -12.50 -14.07 -7.83
N ARG A 254 -12.51 -14.41 -6.53
CA ARG A 254 -13.76 -14.66 -5.78
C ARG A 254 -14.39 -13.39 -5.20
N GLY A 255 -13.65 -12.28 -5.15
CA GLY A 255 -14.11 -10.98 -4.64
C GLY A 255 -14.64 -10.02 -5.72
N GLU A 256 -14.51 -10.36 -7.00
CA GLU A 256 -15.13 -9.70 -8.16
C GLU A 256 -16.39 -10.43 -8.59
#